data_cdfdf49b197d8a9449d990f8df470ac2
#
_entry.id   cdfdf49b197d8a9449d990f8df470ac2
#
_cell.length_a   1.000
_cell.length_b   1.000
_cell.length_c   1.000
_cell.angle_alpha   90.00
_cell.angle_beta   90.00
_cell.angle_gamma   90.00
#
_symmetry.space_group_name_H-M   'P 1'
#
loop_
_entity.id
_entity.type
_entity.pdbx_description
1 polymer ?
#
loop_
_entity_poly.entity_id
_entity_poly.type
_entity_poly.pdbx_seq_one_letter_code
_entity_poly.pdbx_strand_id
1 'polypeptide(L)'
;MTKTVEMTTSAGSFRIELDDAKAPLSVANFLTYVNNGHYDGTIFHRVIKGFMIQGGGFAPAMQQKATGAEIQNEANNGLKNTKYTLAMARTSAPHSATAQFFINAADNGFLNHTAPSAQGWGYAVFGKVVSGTEVVLSLIHI
;
A
#
# COMPACT_ATOMS: atom_id res chain seq x y z
N MET A 1 18.12 -3.55 7.00
CA MET A 1 18.21 -2.13 6.67
C MET A 1 16.89 -1.68 6.10
N THR A 2 16.30 -0.63 6.65
CA THR A 2 15.05 -0.09 6.13
C THR A 2 15.32 0.86 4.96
N LYS A 3 14.34 1.00 4.07
CA LYS A 3 14.38 1.93 2.94
C LYS A 3 13.28 2.97 3.11
N THR A 4 13.55 4.19 2.68
CA THR A 4 12.61 5.30 2.80
C THR A 4 12.25 5.82 1.41
N VAL A 5 10.96 6.07 1.20
CA VAL A 5 10.44 6.67 -0.02
C VAL A 5 9.65 7.93 0.35
N GLU A 6 9.86 9.01 -0.38
CA GLU A 6 9.04 10.20 -0.25
C GLU A 6 7.95 10.18 -1.32
N MET A 7 6.71 10.35 -0.89
CA MET A 7 5.57 10.44 -1.80
C MET A 7 5.08 11.88 -1.84
N THR A 8 5.14 12.50 -3.02
CA THR A 8 4.68 13.86 -3.25
C THR A 8 3.32 13.83 -3.92
N THR A 9 2.34 14.45 -3.30
CA THR A 9 0.95 14.51 -3.78
C THR A 9 0.49 15.94 -3.96
N SER A 10 -0.69 16.14 -4.55
CA SER A 10 -1.30 17.44 -4.64
C SER A 10 -1.63 18.09 -3.29
N ALA A 11 -1.70 17.29 -2.22
CA ALA A 11 -1.96 17.77 -0.86
C ALA A 11 -0.68 17.96 -0.04
N GLY A 12 0.50 17.62 -0.59
CA GLY A 12 1.79 17.73 0.08
C GLY A 12 2.58 16.43 0.01
N SER A 13 3.66 16.36 0.76
CA SER A 13 4.56 15.21 0.76
C SER A 13 4.54 14.49 2.10
N PHE A 14 4.74 13.18 2.05
CA PHE A 14 4.93 12.36 3.25
C PHE A 14 5.99 11.30 2.98
N ARG A 15 6.59 10.79 4.04
CA ARG A 15 7.66 9.79 3.95
C ARG A 15 7.18 8.46 4.48
N ILE A 16 7.59 7.41 3.77
CA ILE A 16 7.25 6.03 4.07
C ILE A 16 8.54 5.28 4.36
N GLU A 17 8.57 4.57 5.49
CA GLU A 17 9.64 3.63 5.81
C GLU A 17 9.19 2.23 5.40
N LEU A 18 10.00 1.57 4.59
CA LEU A 18 9.70 0.24 4.06
C LEU A 18 10.41 -0.82 4.88
N ASP A 19 9.72 -1.90 5.22
CA ASP A 19 10.25 -3.01 6.02
C ASP A 19 10.68 -4.16 5.12
N ASP A 20 11.86 -4.05 4.55
CA ASP A 20 12.40 -5.05 3.63
C ASP A 20 12.88 -6.32 4.34
N ALA A 21 13.05 -6.28 5.66
CA ALA A 21 13.40 -7.48 6.42
C ALA A 21 12.23 -8.43 6.56
N LYS A 22 11.01 -7.91 6.79
CA LYS A 22 9.81 -8.72 7.01
C LYS A 22 8.94 -8.87 5.77
N ALA A 23 9.07 -7.97 4.80
CA ALA A 23 8.29 -7.99 3.57
C ALA A 23 9.19 -7.81 2.35
N PRO A 24 10.19 -8.68 2.13
CA PRO A 24 11.17 -8.47 1.07
C PRO A 24 10.57 -8.46 -0.34
N LEU A 25 9.60 -9.31 -0.61
CA LEU A 25 8.97 -9.37 -1.94
C LEU A 25 8.12 -8.14 -2.20
N SER A 26 7.32 -7.73 -1.20
CA SER A 26 6.45 -6.55 -1.33
C SER A 26 7.26 -5.28 -1.49
N VAL A 27 8.33 -5.12 -0.71
CA VAL A 27 9.21 -3.94 -0.78
C VAL A 27 9.94 -3.90 -2.11
N ALA A 28 10.51 -5.01 -2.56
CA ALA A 28 11.21 -5.08 -3.84
C ALA A 28 10.26 -4.76 -5.00
N ASN A 29 9.06 -5.29 -4.96
CA ASN A 29 8.02 -5.04 -5.96
C ASN A 29 7.63 -3.55 -5.98
N PHE A 30 7.37 -2.97 -4.83
CA PHE A 30 7.01 -1.56 -4.70
C PHE A 30 8.13 -0.66 -5.24
N LEU A 31 9.38 -0.94 -4.87
CA LEU A 31 10.54 -0.15 -5.32
C LEU A 31 10.77 -0.27 -6.83
N THR A 32 10.47 -1.41 -7.42
CA THR A 32 10.54 -1.57 -8.88
C THR A 32 9.60 -0.58 -9.57
N TYR A 33 8.36 -0.46 -9.08
CA TYR A 33 7.41 0.51 -9.63
C TYR A 33 7.82 1.95 -9.34
N VAL A 34 8.39 2.24 -8.18
CA VAL A 34 8.91 3.57 -7.84
C VAL A 34 10.02 3.95 -8.82
N ASN A 35 10.96 3.05 -9.03
CA ASN A 35 12.15 3.34 -9.84
C ASN A 35 11.86 3.50 -11.34
N ASN A 36 10.81 2.84 -11.85
CA ASN A 36 10.44 2.99 -13.25
C ASN A 36 9.34 4.05 -13.52
N GLY A 37 9.00 4.83 -12.49
CA GLY A 37 8.06 5.95 -12.63
C GLY A 37 6.59 5.55 -12.71
N HIS A 38 6.24 4.31 -12.38
CA HIS A 38 4.86 3.83 -12.48
C HIS A 38 3.88 4.70 -11.67
N TYR A 39 4.27 5.09 -10.45
CA TYR A 39 3.39 5.85 -9.55
C TYR A 39 3.26 7.31 -9.90
N ASP A 40 4.16 7.85 -10.73
CA ASP A 40 4.08 9.24 -11.14
C ASP A 40 2.80 9.47 -11.96
N GLY A 41 2.03 10.47 -11.60
CA GLY A 41 0.77 10.78 -12.26
C GLY A 41 -0.39 9.86 -11.90
N THR A 42 -0.22 8.93 -10.96
CA THR A 42 -1.33 8.10 -10.48
C THR A 42 -2.16 8.85 -9.43
N ILE A 43 -3.36 8.36 -9.19
CA ILE A 43 -4.31 8.97 -8.24
C ILE A 43 -4.60 8.00 -7.09
N PHE A 44 -5.06 8.56 -5.96
CA PHE A 44 -5.75 7.79 -4.94
C PHE A 44 -7.21 7.65 -5.38
N HIS A 45 -7.51 6.56 -6.06
CA HIS A 45 -8.80 6.36 -6.71
C HIS A 45 -9.90 5.88 -5.77
N ARG A 46 -9.54 5.46 -4.55
CA ARG A 46 -10.49 4.98 -3.56
C ARG A 46 -10.09 5.52 -2.19
N VAL A 47 -10.93 6.39 -1.64
CA VAL A 47 -10.73 7.00 -0.33
C VAL A 47 -11.96 6.71 0.52
N ILE A 48 -11.79 6.00 1.63
CA ILE A 48 -12.88 5.68 2.55
C ILE A 48 -12.49 6.21 3.93
N LYS A 49 -13.19 7.23 4.38
CA LYS A 49 -12.96 7.85 5.69
C LYS A 49 -13.07 6.81 6.80
N GLY A 50 -12.11 6.81 7.72
CA GLY A 50 -12.08 5.88 8.85
C GLY A 50 -11.68 4.46 8.47
N PHE A 51 -11.24 4.23 7.23
CA PHE A 51 -10.81 2.91 6.76
C PHE A 51 -9.45 3.00 6.07
N MET A 52 -9.38 3.49 4.84
CA MET A 52 -8.11 3.50 4.09
C MET A 52 -8.16 4.45 2.90
N ILE A 53 -6.98 4.77 2.33
CA ILE A 53 -6.84 5.39 1.02
C ILE A 53 -6.06 4.44 0.12
N GLN A 54 -6.53 4.21 -1.10
CA GLN A 54 -5.95 3.26 -2.03
C GLN A 54 -5.55 3.94 -3.33
N GLY A 55 -4.37 3.63 -3.83
CA GLY A 55 -3.86 4.22 -5.05
C GLY A 55 -2.81 3.36 -5.73
N GLY A 56 -2.15 3.94 -6.72
CA GLY A 56 -1.04 3.32 -7.42
C GLY A 56 -1.42 2.48 -8.63
N GLY A 57 -2.71 2.38 -8.97
CA GLY A 57 -3.16 1.56 -10.10
C GLY A 57 -3.79 2.34 -11.25
N PHE A 58 -4.21 3.58 -11.03
CA PHE A 58 -4.97 4.36 -12.00
C PHE A 58 -4.38 5.73 -12.24
N ALA A 59 -4.35 6.13 -13.51
CA ALA A 59 -4.09 7.50 -13.93
C ALA A 59 -5.39 8.30 -13.87
N PRO A 60 -5.35 9.65 -14.04
CA PRO A 60 -6.57 10.45 -14.07
C PRO A 60 -7.58 9.93 -15.09
N ALA A 61 -8.87 10.18 -14.85
CA ALA A 61 -9.99 9.62 -15.60
C ALA A 61 -10.15 8.11 -15.45
N MET A 62 -9.62 7.55 -14.34
CA MET A 62 -9.74 6.12 -13.99
C MET A 62 -9.16 5.19 -15.05
N GLN A 63 -8.07 5.61 -15.69
CA GLN A 63 -7.36 4.77 -16.65
C GLN A 63 -6.38 3.86 -15.91
N GLN A 64 -6.66 2.57 -15.93
CA GLN A 64 -5.80 1.58 -15.25
C GLN A 64 -4.46 1.45 -15.97
N LYS A 65 -3.37 1.55 -15.21
CA LYS A 65 -2.02 1.40 -15.74
C LYS A 65 -1.63 -0.08 -15.77
N ALA A 66 -0.87 -0.45 -16.81
CA ALA A 66 -0.36 -1.81 -16.93
C ALA A 66 0.61 -2.14 -15.80
N THR A 67 0.58 -3.37 -15.33
CA THR A 67 1.44 -3.85 -14.24
C THR A 67 2.22 -5.09 -14.69
N GLY A 68 3.23 -5.44 -13.88
CA GLY A 68 4.01 -6.66 -14.07
C GLY A 68 3.36 -7.87 -13.43
N ALA A 69 4.18 -8.85 -13.07
CA ALA A 69 3.70 -10.10 -12.47
C ALA A 69 3.16 -9.89 -11.07
N GLU A 70 2.21 -10.73 -10.68
CA GLU A 70 1.71 -10.80 -9.31
C GLU A 70 2.78 -11.34 -8.38
N ILE A 71 2.73 -10.93 -7.10
CA ILE A 71 3.67 -11.39 -6.09
C ILE A 71 2.95 -12.22 -5.02
N GLN A 72 3.74 -13.04 -4.32
CA GLN A 72 3.25 -13.83 -3.21
C GLN A 72 2.87 -12.91 -2.04
N ASN A 73 1.76 -13.24 -1.39
CA ASN A 73 1.29 -12.51 -0.20
C ASN A 73 2.20 -12.80 0.98
N GLU A 74 2.70 -11.74 1.62
CA GLU A 74 3.58 -11.82 2.77
C GLU A 74 2.89 -11.42 4.08
N ALA A 75 1.56 -11.43 4.11
CA ALA A 75 0.80 -10.98 5.30
C ALA A 75 1.06 -11.81 6.55
N ASN A 76 1.63 -13.01 6.40
CA ASN A 76 2.02 -13.87 7.52
C ASN A 76 3.35 -13.46 8.18
N ASN A 77 3.85 -12.27 7.89
CA ASN A 77 5.13 -11.77 8.41
C ASN A 77 5.06 -11.16 9.82
N GLY A 78 3.88 -11.15 10.44
CA GLY A 78 3.68 -10.60 11.78
C GLY A 78 3.36 -9.11 11.83
N LEU A 79 3.45 -8.39 10.72
CA LEU A 79 3.08 -6.98 10.66
C LEU A 79 1.56 -6.83 10.63
N LYS A 80 1.06 -5.81 11.31
CA LYS A 80 -0.38 -5.58 11.47
C LYS A 80 -0.84 -4.36 10.67
N ASN A 81 -2.09 -4.40 10.22
CA ASN A 81 -2.74 -3.28 9.53
C ASN A 81 -3.21 -2.24 10.54
N THR A 82 -2.26 -1.52 11.12
CA THR A 82 -2.52 -0.43 12.05
C THR A 82 -2.54 0.91 11.32
N LYS A 83 -3.02 1.95 11.98
CA LYS A 83 -3.13 3.29 11.39
C LYS A 83 -1.78 3.75 10.83
N TYR A 84 -1.80 4.28 9.61
CA TYR A 84 -0.64 4.79 8.86
C TYR A 84 0.30 3.72 8.30
N THR A 85 -0.03 2.44 8.36
CA THR A 85 0.74 1.41 7.66
C THR A 85 0.31 1.32 6.20
N LEU A 86 1.26 0.92 5.35
CA LEU A 86 1.01 0.63 3.94
C LEU A 86 0.89 -0.88 3.75
N ALA A 87 -0.11 -1.28 2.99
CA ALA A 87 -0.31 -2.69 2.65
C ALA A 87 -0.61 -2.83 1.16
N MET A 88 -0.33 -4.01 0.61
CA MET A 88 -0.60 -4.30 -0.79
C MET A 88 -2.08 -4.56 -1.02
N ALA A 89 -2.69 -3.79 -1.92
CA ALA A 89 -4.03 -4.09 -2.41
C ALA A 89 -3.96 -5.28 -3.36
N ARG A 90 -5.02 -6.07 -3.41
CA ARG A 90 -5.11 -7.26 -4.24
C ARG A 90 -6.56 -7.58 -4.58
N THR A 91 -6.74 -8.53 -5.48
CA THR A 91 -8.07 -9.10 -5.74
C THR A 91 -8.42 -10.11 -4.65
N SER A 92 -9.54 -10.82 -4.79
CA SER A 92 -9.91 -11.90 -3.85
C SER A 92 -8.93 -13.08 -3.86
N ALA A 93 -8.12 -13.23 -4.91
CA ALA A 93 -7.05 -14.22 -4.93
C ALA A 93 -5.91 -13.78 -3.98
N PRO A 94 -5.48 -14.62 -3.02
CA PRO A 94 -4.50 -14.20 -2.00
C PRO A 94 -3.16 -13.72 -2.55
N HIS A 95 -2.68 -14.29 -3.65
CA HIS A 95 -1.37 -13.97 -4.23
C HIS A 95 -1.53 -13.23 -5.56
N SER A 96 -2.30 -12.13 -5.55
CA SER A 96 -2.64 -11.37 -6.76
C SER A 96 -2.19 -9.91 -6.74
N ALA A 97 -1.40 -9.51 -5.75
CA ALA A 97 -0.95 -8.12 -5.65
C ALA A 97 0.03 -7.78 -6.78
N THR A 98 -0.08 -6.57 -7.30
CA THR A 98 0.83 -6.04 -8.32
C THR A 98 1.33 -4.66 -7.89
N ALA A 99 0.71 -3.57 -8.32
CA ALA A 99 1.18 -2.21 -8.06
C ALA A 99 0.35 -1.45 -7.03
N GLN A 100 -0.93 -1.74 -6.90
CA GLN A 100 -1.82 -0.98 -6.02
C GLN A 100 -1.51 -1.24 -4.55
N PHE A 101 -1.58 -0.18 -3.77
CA PHE A 101 -1.38 -0.23 -2.33
C PHE A 101 -2.45 0.61 -1.64
N PHE A 102 -2.58 0.43 -0.34
CA PHE A 102 -3.42 1.31 0.47
C PHE A 102 -2.71 1.72 1.75
N ILE A 103 -3.11 2.87 2.30
CA ILE A 103 -2.65 3.36 3.58
C ILE A 103 -3.81 3.23 4.55
N ASN A 104 -3.57 2.53 5.66
CA ASN A 104 -4.60 2.36 6.68
C ASN A 104 -4.86 3.68 7.38
N ALA A 105 -6.11 4.14 7.38
CA ALA A 105 -6.54 5.37 8.06
C ALA A 105 -7.03 5.08 9.48
N ALA A 106 -7.04 3.83 9.89
CA ALA A 106 -7.43 3.36 11.21
C ALA A 106 -6.76 2.02 11.48
N ASP A 107 -6.92 1.48 12.70
CA ASP A 107 -6.47 0.13 13.01
C ASP A 107 -7.46 -0.87 12.42
N ASN A 108 -7.07 -1.50 11.30
CA ASN A 108 -7.92 -2.40 10.54
C ASN A 108 -7.52 -3.87 10.78
N GLY A 109 -7.67 -4.33 12.01
CA GLY A 109 -7.25 -5.67 12.41
C GLY A 109 -7.89 -6.80 11.60
N PHE A 110 -9.07 -6.59 11.05
CA PHE A 110 -9.75 -7.57 10.20
C PHE A 110 -9.03 -7.81 8.85
N LEU A 111 -8.05 -6.97 8.50
CA LEU A 111 -7.22 -7.16 7.30
C LEU A 111 -5.96 -7.97 7.57
N ASN A 112 -5.69 -8.35 8.82
CA ASN A 112 -4.51 -9.09 9.20
C ASN A 112 -4.62 -10.57 8.78
N HIS A 113 -3.47 -11.19 8.56
CA HIS A 113 -3.40 -12.61 8.28
C HIS A 113 -3.92 -13.41 9.48
N THR A 114 -4.83 -14.35 9.23
CA THR A 114 -5.35 -15.26 10.25
C THR A 114 -5.13 -16.72 9.89
N ALA A 115 -5.11 -17.07 8.61
CA ALA A 115 -4.91 -18.43 8.13
C ALA A 115 -4.47 -18.42 6.66
N PRO A 116 -3.77 -19.45 6.18
CA PRO A 116 -3.37 -19.52 4.76
C PRO A 116 -4.53 -20.01 3.88
N SER A 117 -5.64 -19.27 3.88
CA SER A 117 -6.83 -19.56 3.11
C SER A 117 -7.26 -18.30 2.35
N ALA A 118 -8.14 -18.44 1.37
CA ALA A 118 -8.60 -17.30 0.56
C ALA A 118 -9.13 -16.15 1.40
N GLN A 119 -9.81 -16.45 2.50
CA GLN A 119 -10.42 -15.44 3.38
C GLN A 119 -9.50 -15.04 4.54
N GLY A 120 -8.54 -15.88 4.91
CA GLY A 120 -7.69 -15.67 6.08
C GLY A 120 -6.31 -15.09 5.79
N TRP A 121 -5.86 -15.06 4.54
CA TRP A 121 -4.52 -14.56 4.20
C TRP A 121 -4.30 -13.11 4.61
N GLY A 122 -5.32 -12.26 4.48
CA GLY A 122 -5.21 -10.85 4.79
C GLY A 122 -4.41 -10.07 3.74
N TYR A 123 -3.91 -8.91 4.16
CA TYR A 123 -3.21 -7.97 3.28
C TYR A 123 -1.82 -7.69 3.85
N ALA A 124 -0.81 -7.84 3.00
CA ALA A 124 0.59 -7.75 3.41
C ALA A 124 0.99 -6.32 3.72
N VAL A 125 1.31 -6.03 4.97
CA VAL A 125 1.90 -4.75 5.38
C VAL A 125 3.38 -4.78 5.04
N PHE A 126 3.86 -3.71 4.39
CA PHE A 126 5.26 -3.63 3.96
C PHE A 126 5.92 -2.30 4.33
N GLY A 127 5.20 -1.38 4.93
CA GLY A 127 5.77 -0.09 5.34
C GLY A 127 4.83 0.71 6.20
N LYS A 128 5.27 1.90 6.58
CA LYS A 128 4.48 2.83 7.40
C LYS A 128 4.86 4.27 7.06
N VAL A 129 3.91 5.18 7.27
CA VAL A 129 4.17 6.62 7.17
C VAL A 129 4.89 7.07 8.42
N VAL A 130 6.09 7.66 8.26
CA VAL A 130 6.92 8.09 9.39
C VAL A 130 6.95 9.61 9.55
N SER A 131 6.58 10.36 8.52
CA SER A 131 6.42 11.81 8.61
C SER A 131 5.39 12.27 7.57
N GLY A 132 4.72 13.39 7.83
CA GLY A 132 3.70 13.91 6.94
C GLY A 132 2.34 13.26 7.13
N THR A 133 2.03 12.72 8.30
CA THR A 133 0.72 12.08 8.57
C THR A 133 -0.43 13.06 8.38
N GLU A 134 -0.20 14.36 8.58
CA GLU A 134 -1.19 15.42 8.30
C GLU A 134 -1.57 15.46 6.82
N VAL A 135 -0.67 15.11 5.92
CA VAL A 135 -0.96 15.02 4.48
C VAL A 135 -1.89 13.84 4.22
N VAL A 136 -1.64 12.70 4.83
CA VAL A 136 -2.52 11.52 4.74
C VAL A 136 -3.92 11.86 5.23
N LEU A 137 -4.02 12.57 6.37
CA LEU A 137 -5.32 13.01 6.90
C LEU A 137 -6.02 13.99 5.95
N SER A 138 -5.28 14.89 5.29
CA SER A 138 -5.81 15.78 4.26
C SER A 138 -6.43 15.01 3.11
N LEU A 139 -5.77 13.97 2.64
CA LEU A 139 -6.25 13.14 1.53
C LEU A 139 -7.57 12.45 1.87
N ILE A 140 -7.79 12.11 3.14
CA ILE A 140 -9.02 11.46 3.61
C ILE A 140 -10.23 12.40 3.51
N HIS A 141 -10.01 13.69 3.54
CA HIS A 141 -11.09 14.69 3.55
C HIS A 141 -11.38 15.31 2.18
N ILE A 142 -10.77 14.80 1.13
CA ILE A 142 -11.00 15.30 -0.23
C ILE A 142 -12.26 14.65 -0.84
#